data_8d74976a4c22f83416853b8e20ffb1d4
#
_entry.id   8d74976a4c22f83416853b8e20ffb1d4
#
_cell.length_a   1.000
_cell.length_b   1.000
_cell.length_c   1.000
_cell.angle_alpha   90.00
_cell.angle_beta   90.00
_cell.angle_gamma   90.00
#
_symmetry.space_group_name_H-M   'P 1'
#
loop_
_entity.id
_entity.type
_entity.pdbx_description
1 polymer ?
#
loop_
_entity_poly.entity_id
_entity_poly.type
_entity_poly.pdbx_seq_one_letter_code
_entity_poly.pdbx_strand_id
1 'polypeptide(L)'
;MKKIMIASTLATTLLIIGVILMILTSIPVRNTLENDTLTVHFIIGNKKIDIKDAVFMPVPEEAKHNLIRTGGTSLGRIQSGNFKNYKTGTKFKFYLCGKGEQVYFEVGQTKYLVDNLTKL
;
A
#
# COMPACT_ATOMS: atom_id res chain seq x y z
N MET A 1 -42.20 -11.02 7.97
CA MET A 1 -41.56 -9.88 7.36
C MET A 1 -40.49 -9.22 8.25
N LYS A 2 -40.73 -9.00 9.55
CA LYS A 2 -39.74 -8.40 10.45
C LYS A 2 -38.41 -9.17 10.50
N LYS A 3 -38.41 -10.49 10.48
CA LYS A 3 -37.20 -11.33 10.51
C LYS A 3 -36.35 -11.15 9.25
N ILE A 4 -36.96 -11.00 8.08
CA ILE A 4 -36.24 -10.80 6.81
C ILE A 4 -35.59 -9.41 6.79
N MET A 5 -36.28 -8.38 7.26
CA MET A 5 -35.75 -7.02 7.33
C MET A 5 -34.55 -6.93 8.28
N ILE A 6 -34.62 -7.55 9.45
CA ILE A 6 -33.53 -7.57 10.45
C ILE A 6 -32.30 -8.31 9.87
N ALA A 7 -32.49 -9.45 9.23
CA ALA A 7 -31.40 -10.22 8.64
C ALA A 7 -30.73 -9.44 7.50
N SER A 8 -31.50 -8.76 6.65
CA SER A 8 -30.99 -7.93 5.56
C SER A 8 -30.19 -6.73 6.11
N THR A 9 -30.71 -6.04 7.14
CA THR A 9 -30.03 -4.92 7.79
C THR A 9 -28.73 -5.39 8.44
N LEU A 10 -28.72 -6.53 9.13
CA LEU A 10 -27.52 -7.09 9.74
C LEU A 10 -26.47 -7.44 8.69
N ALA A 11 -26.86 -8.08 7.59
CA ALA A 11 -25.95 -8.43 6.51
C ALA A 11 -25.33 -7.19 5.87
N THR A 12 -26.13 -6.14 5.64
CA THR A 12 -25.64 -4.86 5.10
C THR A 12 -24.67 -4.19 6.07
N THR A 13 -24.97 -4.18 7.36
CA THR A 13 -24.10 -3.61 8.40
C THR A 13 -22.77 -4.36 8.46
N LEU A 14 -22.77 -5.69 8.41
CA LEU A 14 -21.55 -6.49 8.41
C LEU A 14 -20.72 -6.23 7.13
N LEU A 15 -21.36 -6.06 5.98
CA LEU A 15 -20.68 -5.72 4.75
C LEU A 15 -20.00 -4.37 4.84
N ILE A 16 -20.66 -3.36 5.38
CA ILE A 16 -20.10 -2.00 5.55
C ILE A 16 -18.90 -2.05 6.51
N ILE A 17 -19.01 -2.76 7.61
CA ILE A 17 -17.90 -2.93 8.58
C ILE A 17 -16.72 -3.62 7.88
N GLY A 18 -16.95 -4.66 7.10
CA GLY A 18 -15.91 -5.36 6.35
C GLY A 18 -15.19 -4.45 5.36
N VAL A 19 -15.92 -3.61 4.63
CA VAL A 19 -15.34 -2.65 3.69
C VAL A 19 -14.51 -1.60 4.42
N ILE A 20 -14.99 -1.07 5.54
CA ILE A 20 -14.26 -0.11 6.35
C ILE A 20 -12.96 -0.72 6.87
N LEU A 21 -12.99 -1.95 7.37
CA LEU A 21 -11.80 -2.65 7.84
C LEU A 21 -10.78 -2.87 6.72
N MET A 22 -11.24 -3.23 5.52
CA MET A 22 -10.35 -3.36 4.36
C MET A 22 -9.65 -2.04 4.05
N ILE A 23 -10.36 -0.94 4.08
CA ILE A 23 -9.79 0.40 3.85
C ILE A 23 -8.76 0.72 4.93
N LEU A 24 -9.11 0.55 6.20
CA LEU A 24 -8.22 0.88 7.32
C LEU A 24 -6.95 0.03 7.36
N THR A 25 -7.00 -1.20 6.85
CA THR A 25 -5.83 -2.08 6.77
C THR A 25 -4.99 -1.84 5.50
N SER A 26 -5.44 -1.00 4.58
CA SER A 26 -4.74 -0.70 3.33
C SER A 26 -4.20 0.73 3.23
N ILE A 27 -4.51 1.61 4.19
CA ILE A 27 -4.02 2.99 4.19
C ILE A 27 -2.72 3.06 5.00
N PRO A 28 -1.55 3.26 4.34
CA PRO A 28 -0.29 3.39 5.05
C PRO A 28 -0.20 4.75 5.73
N VAL A 29 0.30 4.78 6.95
CA VAL A 29 0.47 6.00 7.74
C VAL A 29 1.94 6.35 7.97
N ARG A 30 2.81 5.35 7.97
CA ARG A 30 4.25 5.56 8.10
C ARG A 30 5.00 4.30 7.68
N ASN A 31 6.28 4.47 7.38
CA ASN A 31 7.19 3.38 7.10
C ASN A 31 8.38 3.48 8.05
N THR A 32 8.77 2.39 8.65
CA THR A 32 9.94 2.35 9.54
C THR A 32 10.93 1.30 9.05
N LEU A 33 12.21 1.62 9.19
CA LEU A 33 13.29 0.72 8.82
C LEU A 33 14.11 0.41 10.06
N GLU A 34 14.18 -0.86 10.43
CA GLU A 34 14.98 -1.35 11.54
C GLU A 34 15.77 -2.57 11.07
N ASN A 35 17.10 -2.48 11.13
CA ASN A 35 17.99 -3.48 10.56
C ASN A 35 17.67 -3.69 9.07
N ASP A 36 17.36 -4.91 8.67
CA ASP A 36 17.03 -5.24 7.28
C ASP A 36 15.52 -5.46 7.08
N THR A 37 14.70 -4.89 7.96
CA THR A 37 13.24 -5.03 7.89
C THR A 37 12.56 -3.69 7.73
N LEU A 38 11.81 -3.56 6.63
CA LEU A 38 10.91 -2.43 6.42
C LEU A 38 9.53 -2.80 6.95
N THR A 39 9.00 -2.00 7.86
CA THR A 39 7.64 -2.17 8.36
C THR A 39 6.76 -1.08 7.83
N VAL A 40 5.74 -1.46 7.08
CA VAL A 40 4.70 -0.55 6.60
C VAL A 40 3.61 -0.55 7.66
N HIS A 41 3.36 0.59 8.29
CA HIS A 41 2.31 0.75 9.28
C HIS A 41 1.06 1.28 8.61
N PHE A 42 -0.03 0.54 8.73
CA PHE A 42 -1.35 0.97 8.26
C PHE A 42 -2.13 1.58 9.45
N ILE A 43 -3.28 2.15 9.19
CA ILE A 43 -4.16 2.62 10.27
C ILE A 43 -4.45 1.46 11.23
N ILE A 44 -4.73 0.27 10.68
CA ILE A 44 -4.88 -0.95 11.46
C ILE A 44 -3.92 -1.99 10.89
N GLY A 45 -3.01 -2.47 11.74
CA GLY A 45 -2.05 -3.51 11.35
C GLY A 45 -0.79 -2.99 10.70
N ASN A 46 0.09 -3.90 10.35
CA ASN A 46 1.35 -3.61 9.68
C ASN A 46 1.76 -4.75 8.76
N LYS A 47 2.71 -4.46 7.86
CA LYS A 47 3.32 -5.44 6.96
C LYS A 47 4.82 -5.30 7.05
N LYS A 48 5.52 -6.42 7.26
CA LYS A 48 6.97 -6.45 7.31
C LYS A 48 7.54 -6.99 6.01
N ILE A 49 8.56 -6.31 5.50
CA ILE A 49 9.24 -6.67 4.25
C ILE A 49 10.72 -6.82 4.56
N ASP A 50 11.29 -7.98 4.23
CA ASP A 50 12.72 -8.20 4.32
C ASP A 50 13.41 -7.48 3.17
N ILE A 51 14.29 -6.53 3.49
CA ILE A 51 15.03 -5.74 2.51
C ILE A 51 16.54 -5.94 2.62
N LYS A 52 16.98 -7.09 3.13
CA LYS A 52 18.40 -7.38 3.33
C LYS A 52 19.22 -7.18 2.06
N ASP A 53 18.69 -7.61 0.91
CA ASP A 53 19.38 -7.51 -0.37
C ASP A 53 18.83 -6.36 -1.23
N ALA A 54 18.23 -5.36 -0.60
CA ALA A 54 17.65 -4.23 -1.31
C ALA A 54 18.71 -3.34 -1.95
N VAL A 55 18.48 -2.95 -3.19
CA VAL A 55 19.30 -1.97 -3.91
C VAL A 55 18.51 -0.68 -4.01
N PHE A 56 18.98 0.35 -3.33
CA PHE A 56 18.35 1.69 -3.37
C PHE A 56 18.86 2.47 -4.57
N MET A 57 17.95 3.14 -5.26
CA MET A 57 18.28 3.90 -6.46
C MET A 57 17.29 5.07 -6.62
N PRO A 58 17.59 6.05 -7.52
CA PRO A 58 16.66 7.14 -7.78
C PRO A 58 15.33 6.63 -8.31
N VAL A 59 14.24 7.34 -8.02
CA VAL A 59 12.90 6.98 -8.48
C VAL A 59 12.89 7.03 -10.01
N PRO A 60 12.59 5.91 -10.69
CA PRO A 60 12.56 5.89 -12.16
C PRO A 60 11.32 6.63 -12.70
N GLU A 61 11.43 7.14 -13.91
CA GLU A 61 10.31 7.81 -14.57
C GLU A 61 9.09 6.90 -14.72
N GLU A 62 9.31 5.59 -14.92
CA GLU A 62 8.24 4.59 -15.01
C GLU A 62 7.37 4.53 -13.75
N ALA A 63 7.91 4.89 -12.60
CA ALA A 63 7.19 4.89 -11.32
C ALA A 63 6.47 6.22 -11.07
N LYS A 64 6.66 7.23 -11.92
CA LYS A 64 6.07 8.56 -11.76
C LYS A 64 4.89 8.83 -12.68
N HIS A 65 4.83 8.16 -13.82
CA HIS A 65 3.85 8.43 -14.88
C HIS A 65 3.28 7.16 -15.46
N ASN A 66 2.12 7.29 -16.10
CA ASN A 66 1.47 6.21 -16.86
C ASN A 66 1.17 4.97 -16.01
N LEU A 67 0.72 5.22 -14.78
CA LEU A 67 0.44 4.17 -13.81
C LEU A 67 -1.04 3.83 -13.75
N ILE A 68 -1.34 2.54 -13.62
CA ILE A 68 -2.67 2.04 -13.29
C ILE A 68 -2.56 1.18 -12.04
N ARG A 69 -3.60 1.24 -11.22
CA ARG A 69 -3.71 0.39 -10.04
C ARG A 69 -4.20 -0.99 -10.47
N THR A 70 -3.43 -2.02 -10.14
CA THR A 70 -3.82 -3.41 -10.38
C THR A 70 -4.32 -4.11 -9.12
N GLY A 71 -4.09 -3.52 -7.95
CA GLY A 71 -4.61 -3.98 -6.66
C GLY A 71 -4.26 -2.99 -5.58
N GLY A 72 -5.04 -2.97 -4.49
CA GLY A 72 -4.80 -2.09 -3.36
C GLY A 72 -5.61 -0.80 -3.40
N THR A 73 -5.09 0.25 -2.78
CA THR A 73 -5.81 1.51 -2.54
C THR A 73 -5.10 2.69 -3.16
N SER A 74 -5.88 3.60 -3.76
CA SER A 74 -5.38 4.88 -4.25
C SER A 74 -6.36 5.98 -3.83
N LEU A 75 -5.94 6.85 -2.90
CA LEU A 75 -6.71 7.97 -2.38
C LEU A 75 -5.84 9.22 -2.44
N GLY A 76 -5.91 9.96 -3.55
CA GLY A 76 -5.07 11.12 -3.77
C GLY A 76 -3.58 10.74 -3.75
N ARG A 77 -2.83 11.32 -2.81
CA ARG A 77 -1.40 11.00 -2.65
C ARG A 77 -1.13 9.71 -1.89
N ILE A 78 -2.15 9.15 -1.25
CA ILE A 78 -2.04 7.87 -0.52
C ILE A 78 -2.21 6.75 -1.52
N GLN A 79 -1.18 5.92 -1.66
CA GLN A 79 -1.19 4.80 -2.60
C GLN A 79 -0.59 3.57 -1.93
N SER A 80 -1.31 2.46 -1.97
CA SER A 80 -0.87 1.22 -1.34
C SER A 80 -1.26 0.04 -2.21
N GLY A 81 -0.31 -0.84 -2.46
CA GLY A 81 -0.54 -2.07 -3.18
C GLY A 81 0.17 -2.13 -4.53
N ASN A 82 -0.47 -2.76 -5.50
CA ASN A 82 0.14 -3.07 -6.78
C ASN A 82 -0.25 -2.05 -7.85
N PHE A 83 0.77 -1.53 -8.53
CA PHE A 83 0.64 -0.60 -9.62
C PHE A 83 1.46 -1.09 -10.81
N LYS A 84 1.07 -0.68 -12.00
CA LYS A 84 1.75 -1.08 -13.24
C LYS A 84 1.84 0.12 -14.17
N ASN A 85 3.00 0.30 -14.78
CA ASN A 85 3.15 1.26 -15.88
C ASN A 85 2.54 0.62 -17.14
N TYR A 86 1.48 1.22 -17.68
CA TYR A 86 0.77 0.63 -18.81
C TYR A 86 1.53 0.76 -20.14
N LYS A 87 2.57 1.60 -20.22
CA LYS A 87 3.39 1.74 -21.42
C LYS A 87 4.54 0.75 -21.45
N THR A 88 5.19 0.52 -20.29
CA THR A 88 6.37 -0.36 -20.22
C THR A 88 6.04 -1.75 -19.69
N GLY A 89 4.90 -1.92 -19.05
CA GLY A 89 4.52 -3.17 -18.39
C GLY A 89 5.19 -3.41 -17.05
N THR A 90 6.01 -2.48 -16.57
CA THR A 90 6.72 -2.61 -15.30
C THR A 90 5.78 -2.56 -14.12
N LYS A 91 5.92 -3.51 -13.20
CA LYS A 91 5.07 -3.62 -12.01
C LYS A 91 5.81 -3.08 -10.78
N PHE A 92 5.06 -2.38 -9.93
CA PHE A 92 5.57 -1.78 -8.70
C PHE A 92 4.67 -2.12 -7.52
N LYS A 93 5.27 -2.11 -6.33
CA LYS A 93 4.53 -2.10 -5.06
C LYS A 93 4.75 -0.76 -4.39
N PHE A 94 3.67 -0.03 -4.16
CA PHE A 94 3.69 1.29 -3.54
C PHE A 94 3.15 1.21 -2.12
N TYR A 95 3.84 1.90 -1.21
CA TYR A 95 3.35 2.12 0.15
C TYR A 95 3.59 3.59 0.48
N LEU A 96 2.76 4.46 -0.12
CA LEU A 96 2.89 5.90 -0.04
C LEU A 96 1.84 6.47 0.93
N CYS A 97 2.34 7.12 1.99
CA CYS A 97 1.50 7.81 2.99
C CYS A 97 1.05 9.19 2.50
N GLY A 98 1.62 9.66 1.41
CA GLY A 98 1.32 10.97 0.82
C GLY A 98 2.14 12.12 1.37
N LYS A 99 3.20 11.84 2.12
CA LYS A 99 4.09 12.84 2.71
C LYS A 99 5.51 12.32 2.82
N GLY A 100 6.46 13.24 2.91
CA GLY A 100 7.87 12.91 3.03
C GLY A 100 8.51 12.61 1.69
N GLU A 101 9.80 12.32 1.73
CA GLU A 101 10.57 11.99 0.54
C GLU A 101 10.27 10.58 0.09
N GLN A 102 10.13 10.39 -1.22
CA GLN A 102 9.93 9.07 -1.81
C GLN A 102 11.27 8.35 -1.93
N VAL A 103 11.28 7.09 -1.55
CA VAL A 103 12.44 6.21 -1.63
C VAL A 103 12.09 5.01 -2.50
N TYR A 104 12.91 4.76 -3.50
CA TYR A 104 12.75 3.62 -4.41
C TYR A 104 13.85 2.60 -4.19
N PHE A 105 13.45 1.33 -4.15
CA PHE A 105 14.40 0.24 -4.03
C PHE A 105 13.87 -1.04 -4.67
N GLU A 106 14.78 -1.92 -5.02
CA GLU A 106 14.46 -3.23 -5.59
C GLU A 106 14.99 -4.34 -4.70
N VAL A 107 14.16 -5.34 -4.45
CA VAL A 107 14.52 -6.56 -3.75
C VAL A 107 14.27 -7.73 -4.71
N GLY A 108 15.36 -8.30 -5.24
CA GLY A 108 15.23 -9.28 -6.32
C GLY A 108 14.56 -8.66 -7.54
N GLN A 109 13.42 -9.20 -7.94
CA GLN A 109 12.64 -8.68 -9.07
C GLN A 109 11.48 -7.77 -8.65
N THR A 110 11.31 -7.56 -7.35
CA THR A 110 10.22 -6.73 -6.81
C THR A 110 10.68 -5.30 -6.66
N LYS A 111 9.89 -4.36 -7.20
CA LYS A 111 10.18 -2.92 -7.19
C LYS A 111 9.25 -2.24 -6.20
N TYR A 112 9.85 -1.51 -5.25
CA TYR A 112 9.11 -0.82 -4.18
C TYR A 112 9.31 0.68 -4.23
N LEU A 113 8.24 1.42 -3.96
CA LEU A 113 8.29 2.85 -3.74
C LEU A 113 7.58 3.16 -2.43
N VAL A 114 8.28 3.79 -1.51
CA VAL A 114 7.77 4.15 -0.18
C VAL A 114 8.07 5.60 0.12
N ASP A 115 7.35 6.19 1.07
CA ASP A 115 7.62 7.51 1.58
C ASP A 115 7.51 7.53 3.10
N ASN A 116 7.72 8.69 3.71
CA ASN A 116 7.61 8.88 5.16
C ASN A 116 8.43 7.82 5.94
N LEU A 117 9.63 7.54 5.45
CA LEU A 117 10.52 6.51 6.02
C LEU A 117 11.30 7.06 7.21
N THR A 118 11.20 6.37 8.34
CA THR A 118 11.99 6.65 9.54
C THR A 118 12.90 5.47 9.85
N LYS A 119 14.19 5.75 9.97
CA LYS A 119 15.18 4.73 10.37
C LYS A 119 15.21 4.67 11.90
N LEU A 120 15.09 3.47 12.41
CA LEU A 120 15.15 3.20 13.85
C LEU A 120 16.54 2.72 14.27
#